data_390b26486b68a7b3123675ab2353eabf
#
_entry.id   390b26486b68a7b3123675ab2353eabf
#
_cell.length_a   1.000
_cell.length_b   1.000
_cell.length_c   1.000
_cell.angle_alpha   90.00
_cell.angle_beta   90.00
_cell.angle_gamma   90.00
#
_symmetry.space_group_name_H-M   'P 1'
#
loop_
_entity.id
_entity.type
_entity.pdbx_description
1 polymer ?
#
loop_
_entity_poly.entity_id
_entity_poly.type
_entity_poly.pdbx_seq_one_letter_code
_entity_poly.pdbx_strand_id
1 'polypeptide(L)'
;MDRSAYASLSAQEGSHWWFVARRAIVDALIRTRIAPRANARILEAGCGTGGNLAMLARHGTVDALEYDGESLALAMSRGVGTVAVGALPDQIGFGDNCYDLIVLLDVLEHVEQDRASLAALRERLAVGGSLLLTVPAAPWLWSDHDILHHHKRRYTLGSLSAVARSAGLEVKEVGYFNSLLFPVAVLARFAQRLTGRTTAADSRPV
;
A
#
# COMPACT_ATOMS: atom_id res chain seq x y z
N MET A 1 -13.99 1.62 -0.89
CA MET A 1 -14.22 0.17 -1.05
C MET A 1 -15.57 -0.18 -0.44
N ASP A 2 -16.28 -1.16 -1.00
CA ASP A 2 -17.57 -1.58 -0.46
C ASP A 2 -17.37 -2.32 0.88
N ARG A 3 -18.25 -2.08 1.87
CA ARG A 3 -18.12 -2.63 3.24
C ARG A 3 -18.02 -4.15 3.31
N SER A 4 -18.76 -4.86 2.44
CA SER A 4 -18.68 -6.32 2.36
C SER A 4 -17.31 -6.85 1.94
N ALA A 5 -16.50 -6.04 1.27
CA ALA A 5 -15.16 -6.41 0.81
C ALA A 5 -14.14 -6.47 1.96
N TYR A 6 -14.27 -5.63 3.00
CA TYR A 6 -13.31 -5.62 4.11
C TYR A 6 -13.31 -6.91 4.94
N ALA A 7 -14.49 -7.44 5.26
CA ALA A 7 -14.59 -8.71 5.99
C ALA A 7 -14.01 -9.88 5.18
N SER A 8 -14.28 -9.90 3.87
CA SER A 8 -13.72 -10.91 2.95
C SER A 8 -12.20 -10.78 2.82
N LEU A 9 -11.68 -9.55 2.71
CA LEU A 9 -10.24 -9.27 2.69
C LEU A 9 -9.55 -9.77 3.95
N SER A 10 -10.07 -9.40 5.12
CA SER A 10 -9.50 -9.82 6.41
C SER A 10 -9.45 -11.34 6.56
N ALA A 11 -10.45 -12.06 6.08
CA ALA A 11 -10.47 -13.52 6.11
C ALA A 11 -9.43 -14.16 5.16
N GLN A 12 -9.11 -13.49 4.05
CA GLN A 12 -8.23 -14.01 3.01
C GLN A 12 -6.77 -13.57 3.18
N GLU A 13 -6.51 -12.43 3.82
CA GLU A 13 -5.16 -11.87 3.98
C GLU A 13 -4.14 -12.84 4.58
N GLY A 14 -4.59 -13.75 5.44
CA GLY A 14 -3.71 -14.73 6.09
C GLY A 14 -3.29 -15.89 5.19
N SER A 15 -4.15 -16.30 4.25
CA SER A 15 -4.01 -17.55 3.51
C SER A 15 -3.96 -17.41 2.00
N HIS A 16 -4.54 -16.36 1.45
CA HIS A 16 -4.55 -16.20 0.00
C HIS A 16 -3.14 -15.92 -0.52
N TRP A 17 -2.72 -16.71 -1.50
CA TRP A 17 -1.36 -16.72 -2.05
C TRP A 17 -0.82 -15.33 -2.44
N TRP A 18 -1.69 -14.46 -2.98
CA TRP A 18 -1.32 -13.11 -3.41
C TRP A 18 -0.83 -12.26 -2.23
N PHE A 19 -1.62 -12.18 -1.15
CA PHE A 19 -1.25 -11.40 0.03
C PHE A 19 -0.01 -11.96 0.73
N VAL A 20 0.11 -13.30 0.78
CA VAL A 20 1.29 -13.96 1.34
C VAL A 20 2.53 -13.64 0.52
N ALA A 21 2.47 -13.79 -0.81
CA ALA A 21 3.59 -13.49 -1.70
C ALA A 21 3.97 -12.00 -1.67
N ARG A 22 2.98 -11.10 -1.68
CA ARG A 22 3.21 -9.66 -1.59
C ARG A 22 3.92 -9.27 -0.29
N ARG A 23 3.45 -9.77 0.85
CA ARG A 23 4.12 -9.56 2.13
C ARG A 23 5.55 -10.09 2.15
N ALA A 24 5.78 -11.25 1.57
CA ALA A 24 7.13 -11.83 1.47
C ALA A 24 8.06 -10.95 0.62
N ILE A 25 7.58 -10.37 -0.47
CA ILE A 25 8.34 -9.44 -1.31
C ILE A 25 8.64 -8.15 -0.54
N VAL A 26 7.64 -7.56 0.12
CA VAL A 26 7.81 -6.34 0.92
C VAL A 26 8.80 -6.58 2.07
N ASP A 27 8.67 -7.69 2.79
CA ASP A 27 9.60 -8.10 3.84
C ASP A 27 11.04 -8.23 3.32
N ALA A 28 11.21 -8.86 2.15
CA ALA A 28 12.52 -9.00 1.53
C ALA A 28 13.12 -7.64 1.13
N LEU A 29 12.32 -6.73 0.57
CA LEU A 29 12.76 -5.37 0.25
C LEU A 29 13.19 -4.59 1.50
N ILE A 30 12.39 -4.64 2.57
CA ILE A 30 12.74 -4.00 3.84
C ILE A 30 14.06 -4.54 4.36
N ARG A 31 14.23 -5.85 4.38
CA ARG A 31 15.42 -6.50 4.92
C ARG A 31 16.67 -6.27 4.07
N THR A 32 16.56 -6.28 2.74
CA THR A 32 17.74 -6.30 1.85
C THR A 32 18.09 -4.96 1.25
N ARG A 33 17.12 -4.05 1.10
CA ARG A 33 17.30 -2.75 0.43
C ARG A 33 17.27 -1.58 1.38
N ILE A 34 16.39 -1.63 2.40
CA ILE A 34 16.25 -0.56 3.38
C ILE A 34 17.11 -0.84 4.60
N ALA A 35 17.05 -2.08 5.11
CA ALA A 35 17.80 -2.56 6.28
C ALA A 35 17.71 -1.58 7.46
N PRO A 36 16.51 -1.27 7.97
CA PRO A 36 16.35 -0.30 9.02
C PRO A 36 17.16 -0.70 10.26
N ARG A 37 17.57 0.28 11.05
CA ARG A 37 18.31 0.03 12.29
C ARG A 37 17.53 -0.87 13.27
N ALA A 38 18.23 -1.50 14.18
CA ALA A 38 17.59 -2.21 15.29
C ALA A 38 16.65 -1.25 16.06
N ASN A 39 15.46 -1.73 16.44
CA ASN A 39 14.42 -0.93 17.08
C ASN A 39 13.94 0.28 16.26
N ALA A 40 13.93 0.13 14.96
CA ALA A 40 13.39 1.16 14.06
C ALA A 40 11.94 1.53 14.43
N ARG A 41 11.59 2.78 14.24
CA ARG A 41 10.20 3.23 14.28
C ARG A 41 9.61 3.16 12.88
N ILE A 42 8.50 2.49 12.76
CA ILE A 42 7.84 2.22 11.47
C ILE A 42 6.43 2.80 11.50
N LEU A 43 6.06 3.52 10.44
CA LEU A 43 4.69 3.95 10.20
C LEU A 43 4.12 3.21 9.00
N GLU A 44 2.98 2.53 9.17
CA GLU A 44 2.17 2.09 8.03
C GLU A 44 1.03 3.10 7.84
N ALA A 45 1.05 3.85 6.74
CA ALA A 45 0.00 4.82 6.42
C ALA A 45 -1.03 4.18 5.48
N GLY A 46 -2.25 3.95 6.00
CA GLY A 46 -3.29 3.17 5.33
C GLY A 46 -3.10 1.68 5.55
N CYS A 47 -3.19 1.21 6.80
CA CYS A 47 -2.94 -0.19 7.13
C CYS A 47 -4.10 -1.12 6.77
N GLY A 48 -5.25 -0.58 6.36
CA GLY A 48 -6.45 -1.37 6.11
C GLY A 48 -6.84 -2.20 7.33
N THR A 49 -7.10 -3.48 7.13
CA THR A 49 -7.42 -4.43 8.19
C THR A 49 -6.20 -4.92 9.00
N GLY A 50 -5.02 -4.35 8.78
CA GLY A 50 -3.80 -4.64 9.53
C GLY A 50 -3.03 -5.88 9.06
N GLY A 51 -3.27 -6.34 7.84
CA GLY A 51 -2.66 -7.57 7.31
C GLY A 51 -1.13 -7.57 7.25
N ASN A 52 -0.49 -6.42 7.24
CA ASN A 52 0.98 -6.30 7.18
C ASN A 52 1.61 -6.04 8.57
N LEU A 53 0.84 -5.65 9.58
CA LEU A 53 1.36 -5.21 10.88
C LEU A 53 2.32 -6.23 11.52
N ALA A 54 1.95 -7.52 11.53
CA ALA A 54 2.78 -8.57 12.09
C ALA A 54 4.11 -8.77 11.32
N MET A 55 4.11 -8.53 10.01
CA MET A 55 5.32 -8.56 9.20
C MET A 55 6.20 -7.35 9.52
N LEU A 56 5.63 -6.16 9.60
CA LEU A 56 6.36 -4.93 9.91
C LEU A 56 6.94 -4.94 11.33
N ALA A 57 6.22 -5.50 12.31
CA ALA A 57 6.67 -5.62 13.69
C ALA A 57 7.95 -6.46 13.87
N ARG A 58 8.33 -7.26 12.88
CA ARG A 58 9.62 -7.96 12.88
C ARG A 58 10.81 -7.03 12.63
N HIS A 59 10.56 -5.84 12.08
CA HIS A 59 11.58 -4.86 11.74
C HIS A 59 11.67 -3.70 12.73
N GLY A 60 10.69 -3.54 13.63
CA GLY A 60 10.68 -2.44 14.60
C GLY A 60 9.35 -2.25 15.30
N THR A 61 9.21 -1.10 15.98
CA THR A 61 7.96 -0.69 16.61
C THR A 61 7.06 -0.04 15.55
N VAL A 62 5.81 -0.50 15.48
CA VAL A 62 4.86 -0.09 14.43
C VAL A 62 3.79 0.84 15.00
N ASP A 63 3.68 2.01 14.39
CA ASP A 63 2.50 2.86 14.41
C ASP A 63 1.76 2.69 13.07
N ALA A 64 0.43 2.71 13.07
CA ALA A 64 -0.36 2.53 11.86
C ALA A 64 -1.56 3.46 11.81
N LEU A 65 -1.88 3.94 10.62
CA LEU A 65 -3.02 4.81 10.35
C LEU A 65 -4.04 4.09 9.48
N GLU A 66 -5.30 4.25 9.82
CA GLU A 66 -6.40 3.84 8.95
C GLU A 66 -7.54 4.87 9.04
N TYR A 67 -8.12 5.16 7.90
CA TYR A 67 -9.20 6.13 7.76
C TYR A 67 -10.59 5.48 7.94
N ASP A 68 -10.77 4.23 7.44
CA ASP A 68 -12.04 3.52 7.51
C ASP A 68 -12.25 2.88 8.89
N GLY A 69 -13.37 3.17 9.53
CA GLY A 69 -13.63 2.75 10.91
C GLY A 69 -13.76 1.23 11.10
N GLU A 70 -14.25 0.48 10.11
CA GLU A 70 -14.38 -0.98 10.19
C GLU A 70 -12.99 -1.63 10.04
N SER A 71 -12.22 -1.18 9.07
CA SER A 71 -10.83 -1.63 8.87
C SER A 71 -9.96 -1.28 10.08
N LEU A 72 -10.12 -0.08 10.63
CA LEU A 72 -9.45 0.36 11.85
C LEU A 72 -9.72 -0.59 13.02
N ALA A 73 -11.00 -0.93 13.26
CA ALA A 73 -11.37 -1.86 14.33
C ALA A 73 -10.75 -3.25 14.14
N LEU A 74 -10.71 -3.76 12.92
CA LEU A 74 -10.06 -5.03 12.58
C LEU A 74 -8.54 -4.95 12.80
N ALA A 75 -7.89 -3.87 12.36
CA ALA A 75 -6.47 -3.67 12.57
C ALA A 75 -6.11 -3.59 14.06
N MET A 76 -6.89 -2.86 14.85
CA MET A 76 -6.72 -2.77 16.31
C MET A 76 -6.90 -4.14 17.00
N SER A 77 -7.84 -4.96 16.52
CA SER A 77 -8.08 -6.30 17.08
C SER A 77 -6.91 -7.27 16.90
N ARG A 78 -5.97 -6.97 15.99
CA ARG A 78 -4.76 -7.79 15.81
C ARG A 78 -3.76 -7.66 16.97
N GLY A 79 -3.87 -6.62 17.78
CA GLY A 79 -3.00 -6.41 18.94
C GLY A 79 -1.53 -6.19 18.59
N VAL A 80 -1.24 -5.67 17.39
CA VAL A 80 0.13 -5.45 16.90
C VAL A 80 0.34 -3.97 16.64
N GLY A 81 1.29 -3.37 17.35
CA GLY A 81 1.61 -1.96 17.22
C GLY A 81 0.54 -1.03 17.80
N THR A 82 0.62 0.25 17.50
CA THR A 82 -0.38 1.26 17.85
C THR A 82 -1.13 1.67 16.60
N VAL A 83 -2.43 1.41 16.55
CA VAL A 83 -3.27 1.76 15.40
C VAL A 83 -4.16 2.95 15.76
N ALA A 84 -4.20 3.97 14.92
CA ALA A 84 -4.99 5.17 15.12
C ALA A 84 -5.77 5.54 13.86
N VAL A 85 -6.87 6.29 14.06
CA VAL A 85 -7.59 6.91 12.94
C VAL A 85 -6.71 7.99 12.31
N GLY A 86 -6.66 8.01 10.98
CA GLY A 86 -5.92 9.03 10.25
C GLY A 86 -6.18 8.98 8.75
N ALA A 87 -5.89 10.10 8.09
CA ALA A 87 -6.05 10.24 6.65
C ALA A 87 -4.94 11.13 6.07
N LEU A 88 -4.46 10.77 4.90
CA LEU A 88 -3.51 11.57 4.15
C LEU A 88 -4.25 12.68 3.36
N PRO A 89 -3.63 13.86 3.21
CA PRO A 89 -2.34 14.29 3.79
C PRO A 89 -2.42 14.86 5.21
N ASP A 90 -3.61 15.24 5.72
CA ASP A 90 -3.75 16.22 6.80
C ASP A 90 -3.89 15.62 8.20
N GLN A 91 -4.18 14.32 8.30
CA GLN A 91 -4.46 13.66 9.59
C GLN A 91 -3.51 12.46 9.80
N ILE A 92 -2.20 12.73 9.90
CA ILE A 92 -1.22 11.66 10.08
C ILE A 92 -1.16 11.16 11.54
N GLY A 93 -1.62 11.94 12.51
CA GLY A 93 -1.60 11.52 13.90
C GLY A 93 -0.18 11.34 14.47
N PHE A 94 -0.08 10.71 15.66
CA PHE A 94 1.16 10.38 16.37
C PHE A 94 2.09 11.56 16.68
N GLY A 95 1.59 12.80 16.64
CA GLY A 95 2.35 14.02 16.95
C GLY A 95 3.58 14.20 16.06
N ASP A 96 4.70 14.64 16.61
CA ASP A 96 5.94 14.92 15.89
C ASP A 96 6.87 13.69 15.80
N ASN A 97 6.32 12.49 15.87
CA ASN A 97 7.10 11.28 15.76
C ASN A 97 7.82 11.19 14.42
N CYS A 98 9.13 10.88 14.48
CA CYS A 98 9.94 10.63 13.31
C CYS A 98 10.14 9.12 13.11
N TYR A 99 10.06 8.67 11.86
CA TYR A 99 10.10 7.27 11.49
C TYR A 99 11.33 6.92 10.67
N ASP A 100 11.95 5.80 11.01
CA ASP A 100 13.06 5.23 10.23
C ASP A 100 12.56 4.61 8.91
N LEU A 101 11.32 4.13 8.93
CA LEU A 101 10.62 3.58 7.77
C LEU A 101 9.16 3.99 7.77
N ILE A 102 8.70 4.53 6.65
CA ILE A 102 7.28 4.73 6.38
C ILE A 102 6.89 3.81 5.22
N VAL A 103 5.78 3.09 5.33
CA VAL A 103 5.26 2.24 4.25
C VAL A 103 3.87 2.69 3.82
N LEU A 104 3.66 2.72 2.50
CA LEU A 104 2.39 2.93 1.83
C LEU A 104 2.16 1.76 0.87
N LEU A 105 1.28 0.85 1.20
CA LEU A 105 1.09 -0.37 0.43
C LEU A 105 -0.30 -0.37 -0.22
N ASP A 106 -0.35 0.08 -1.49
CA ASP A 106 -1.56 0.28 -2.29
C ASP A 106 -2.55 1.26 -1.63
N VAL A 107 -2.06 2.45 -1.35
CA VAL A 107 -2.81 3.55 -0.71
C VAL A 107 -2.80 4.80 -1.57
N LEU A 108 -1.66 5.15 -2.18
CA LEU A 108 -1.47 6.42 -2.86
C LEU A 108 -2.43 6.62 -4.05
N GLU A 109 -2.82 5.53 -4.71
CA GLU A 109 -3.80 5.54 -5.80
C GLU A 109 -5.21 5.95 -5.37
N HIS A 110 -5.53 5.81 -4.08
CA HIS A 110 -6.83 6.21 -3.53
C HIS A 110 -6.88 7.69 -3.12
N VAL A 111 -5.72 8.30 -2.92
CA VAL A 111 -5.63 9.68 -2.40
C VAL A 111 -5.64 10.69 -3.55
N GLU A 112 -6.53 11.69 -3.48
CA GLU A 112 -6.59 12.73 -4.50
C GLU A 112 -5.31 13.57 -4.56
N GLN A 113 -4.77 13.92 -3.39
CA GLN A 113 -3.61 14.80 -3.22
C GLN A 113 -2.33 13.97 -2.99
N ASP A 114 -1.91 13.17 -3.97
CA ASP A 114 -0.76 12.27 -3.87
C ASP A 114 0.56 13.00 -3.52
N ARG A 115 0.85 14.11 -4.19
CA ARG A 115 2.03 14.93 -3.91
C ARG A 115 2.03 15.47 -2.48
N ALA A 116 0.90 16.04 -2.02
CA ALA A 116 0.79 16.60 -0.68
C ALA A 116 0.94 15.50 0.38
N SER A 117 0.36 14.33 0.13
CA SER A 117 0.50 13.16 1.01
C SER A 117 1.94 12.69 1.15
N LEU A 118 2.67 12.59 0.04
CA LEU A 118 4.08 12.23 0.08
C LEU A 118 4.93 13.30 0.76
N ALA A 119 4.62 14.59 0.58
CA ALA A 119 5.31 15.68 1.26
C ALA A 119 5.07 15.63 2.78
N ALA A 120 3.82 15.43 3.22
CA ALA A 120 3.47 15.30 4.63
C ALA A 120 4.16 14.08 5.28
N LEU A 121 4.23 12.95 4.59
CA LEU A 121 4.96 11.78 5.08
C LEU A 121 6.46 11.99 5.10
N ARG A 122 7.03 12.72 4.14
CA ARG A 122 8.45 13.09 4.15
C ARG A 122 8.82 13.87 5.42
N GLU A 123 7.97 14.77 5.87
CA GLU A 123 8.19 15.53 7.12
C GLU A 123 8.19 14.66 8.38
N ARG A 124 7.65 13.44 8.28
CA ARG A 124 7.64 12.45 9.36
C ARG A 124 8.82 11.47 9.29
N LEU A 125 9.66 11.53 8.26
CA LEU A 125 10.86 10.70 8.17
C LEU A 125 11.95 11.22 9.12
N ALA A 126 12.57 10.32 9.83
CA ALA A 126 13.81 10.60 10.54
C ALA A 126 14.94 10.92 9.54
N VAL A 127 16.01 11.53 10.01
CA VAL A 127 17.22 11.74 9.20
C VAL A 127 17.75 10.39 8.75
N GLY A 128 17.87 10.19 7.44
CA GLY A 128 18.25 8.91 6.83
C GLY A 128 17.11 7.88 6.75
N GLY A 129 15.90 8.22 7.19
CA GLY A 129 14.72 7.38 7.07
C GLY A 129 14.31 7.13 5.62
N SER A 130 13.55 6.07 5.39
CA SER A 130 13.12 5.64 4.06
C SER A 130 11.60 5.55 3.96
N LEU A 131 11.08 5.82 2.76
CA LEU A 131 9.70 5.59 2.41
C LEU A 131 9.64 4.46 1.38
N LEU A 132 8.88 3.41 1.67
CA LEU A 132 8.58 2.31 0.76
C LEU A 132 7.11 2.39 0.37
N LEU A 133 6.84 2.40 -0.92
CA LEU A 133 5.46 2.41 -1.40
C LEU A 133 5.24 1.41 -2.54
N THR A 134 4.01 0.90 -2.62
CA THR A 134 3.51 0.13 -3.77
C THR A 134 2.26 0.81 -4.32
N VAL A 135 2.11 0.76 -5.64
CA VAL A 135 0.95 1.30 -6.36
C VAL A 135 0.64 0.45 -7.58
N PRO A 136 -0.61 0.41 -8.05
CA PRO A 136 -0.95 -0.24 -9.31
C PRO A 136 -0.26 0.45 -10.48
N ALA A 137 0.40 -0.37 -11.29
CA ALA A 137 1.13 0.08 -12.47
C ALA A 137 0.26 0.07 -13.73
N ALA A 138 0.84 0.59 -14.83
CA ALA A 138 0.28 0.55 -16.18
C ALA A 138 -1.10 1.20 -16.30
N PRO A 139 -1.18 2.54 -16.51
CA PRO A 139 -2.45 3.27 -16.65
C PRO A 139 -3.40 2.71 -17.72
N TRP A 140 -2.85 2.11 -18.78
CA TRP A 140 -3.61 1.48 -19.85
C TRP A 140 -4.32 0.17 -19.45
N LEU A 141 -3.98 -0.41 -18.27
CA LEU A 141 -4.67 -1.55 -17.66
C LEU A 141 -5.88 -1.15 -16.81
N TRP A 142 -6.26 0.12 -16.82
CA TRP A 142 -7.45 0.60 -16.09
C TRP A 142 -8.67 -0.27 -16.41
N SER A 143 -9.45 -0.63 -15.39
CA SER A 143 -10.57 -1.55 -15.51
C SER A 143 -11.65 -1.31 -14.45
N ASP A 144 -12.73 -2.08 -14.50
CA ASP A 144 -13.80 -2.06 -13.51
C ASP A 144 -13.30 -2.34 -12.08
N HIS A 145 -12.22 -3.11 -11.95
CA HIS A 145 -11.56 -3.33 -10.68
C HIS A 145 -11.07 -2.00 -10.05
N ASP A 146 -10.46 -1.12 -10.83
CA ASP A 146 -10.02 0.18 -10.33
C ASP A 146 -11.18 1.06 -9.90
N ILE A 147 -12.29 0.99 -10.63
CA ILE A 147 -13.53 1.73 -10.31
C ILE A 147 -14.13 1.20 -9.00
N LEU A 148 -14.23 -0.12 -8.86
CA LEU A 148 -14.78 -0.79 -7.68
C LEU A 148 -13.97 -0.47 -6.41
N HIS A 149 -12.65 -0.38 -6.56
CA HIS A 149 -11.74 -0.02 -5.46
C HIS A 149 -11.59 1.49 -5.27
N HIS A 150 -12.32 2.32 -6.03
CA HIS A 150 -12.25 3.79 -5.96
C HIS A 150 -10.84 4.34 -6.21
N HIS A 151 -10.03 3.68 -7.05
CA HIS A 151 -8.75 4.21 -7.47
C HIS A 151 -8.95 5.55 -8.19
N LYS A 152 -8.04 6.48 -7.99
CA LYS A 152 -7.98 7.76 -8.70
C LYS A 152 -7.06 7.67 -9.90
N ARG A 153 -6.05 6.81 -9.83
CA ARG A 153 -5.00 6.67 -10.86
C ARG A 153 -4.22 5.37 -10.74
N ARG A 154 -3.50 5.08 -11.80
CA ARG A 154 -2.41 4.12 -11.86
C ARG A 154 -1.13 4.86 -12.27
N TYR A 155 0.01 4.28 -11.97
CA TYR A 155 1.30 4.94 -12.18
C TYR A 155 2.14 4.22 -13.24
N THR A 156 3.02 4.99 -13.89
CA THR A 156 4.22 4.49 -14.56
C THR A 156 5.42 4.71 -13.63
N LEU A 157 6.58 4.09 -13.91
CA LEU A 157 7.81 4.38 -13.16
C LEU A 157 8.15 5.88 -13.22
N GLY A 158 7.96 6.49 -14.39
CA GLY A 158 8.22 7.92 -14.59
C GLY A 158 7.28 8.82 -13.80
N SER A 159 5.97 8.58 -13.83
CA SER A 159 4.99 9.41 -13.11
C SER A 159 5.12 9.26 -11.60
N LEU A 160 5.37 8.03 -11.09
CA LEU A 160 5.61 7.79 -9.67
C LEU A 160 6.88 8.50 -9.19
N SER A 161 7.97 8.38 -9.95
CA SER A 161 9.22 9.08 -9.63
C SER A 161 9.07 10.61 -9.67
N ALA A 162 8.28 11.12 -10.61
CA ALA A 162 8.03 12.56 -10.73
C ALA A 162 7.26 13.10 -9.53
N VAL A 163 6.16 12.43 -9.11
CA VAL A 163 5.39 12.87 -7.94
C VAL A 163 6.22 12.77 -6.65
N ALA A 164 7.01 11.70 -6.46
CA ALA A 164 7.88 11.57 -5.32
C ALA A 164 8.93 12.69 -5.23
N ARG A 165 9.61 12.98 -6.35
CA ARG A 165 10.58 14.09 -6.41
C ARG A 165 9.91 15.45 -6.17
N SER A 166 8.71 15.68 -6.72
CA SER A 166 7.97 16.92 -6.51
C SER A 166 7.50 17.13 -5.07
N ALA A 167 7.42 16.05 -4.30
CA ALA A 167 7.19 16.05 -2.85
C ALA A 167 8.49 16.22 -2.02
N GLY A 168 9.64 16.38 -2.69
CA GLY A 168 10.94 16.55 -2.04
C GLY A 168 11.61 15.26 -1.59
N LEU A 169 11.15 14.11 -2.08
CA LEU A 169 11.77 12.81 -1.81
C LEU A 169 12.87 12.51 -2.83
N GLU A 170 13.96 11.92 -2.38
CA GLU A 170 14.96 11.29 -3.25
C GLU A 170 14.49 9.89 -3.64
N VAL A 171 14.37 9.63 -4.94
CA VAL A 171 14.01 8.29 -5.45
C VAL A 171 15.28 7.46 -5.58
N LYS A 172 15.51 6.54 -4.66
CA LYS A 172 16.67 5.64 -4.66
C LYS A 172 16.46 4.44 -5.58
N GLU A 173 15.29 3.86 -5.54
CA GLU A 173 14.95 2.69 -6.36
C GLU A 173 13.48 2.76 -6.78
N VAL A 174 13.20 2.38 -8.01
CA VAL A 174 11.83 2.22 -8.53
C VAL A 174 11.82 1.06 -9.52
N GLY A 175 10.81 0.21 -9.44
CA GLY A 175 10.73 -0.97 -10.30
C GLY A 175 9.34 -1.58 -10.29
N TYR A 176 9.17 -2.58 -11.16
CA TYR A 176 7.96 -3.40 -11.16
C TYR A 176 8.20 -4.68 -10.36
N PHE A 177 7.24 -5.08 -9.56
CA PHE A 177 7.20 -6.41 -8.97
C PHE A 177 6.03 -7.21 -9.55
N ASN A 178 6.01 -8.53 -9.37
CA ASN A 178 5.05 -9.46 -10.00
C ASN A 178 5.05 -9.46 -11.54
N SER A 179 6.17 -9.09 -12.16
CA SER A 179 6.30 -9.03 -13.61
C SER A 179 6.08 -10.38 -14.31
N LEU A 180 6.28 -11.51 -13.64
CA LEU A 180 6.01 -12.84 -14.18
C LEU A 180 4.53 -13.09 -14.45
N LEU A 181 3.65 -12.51 -13.65
CA LEU A 181 2.18 -12.63 -13.83
C LEU A 181 1.64 -11.59 -14.81
N PHE A 182 2.43 -10.61 -15.18
CA PHE A 182 2.01 -9.52 -16.05
C PHE A 182 1.48 -9.99 -17.42
N PRO A 183 2.15 -10.91 -18.16
CA PRO A 183 1.62 -11.41 -19.43
C PRO A 183 0.23 -12.06 -19.29
N VAL A 184 0.02 -12.83 -18.20
CA VAL A 184 -1.25 -13.48 -17.93
C VAL A 184 -2.34 -12.44 -17.65
N ALA A 185 -2.03 -11.42 -16.84
CA ALA A 185 -2.95 -10.32 -16.56
C ALA A 185 -3.32 -9.56 -17.83
N VAL A 186 -2.35 -9.28 -18.70
CA VAL A 186 -2.58 -8.63 -20.00
C VAL A 186 -3.50 -9.46 -20.89
N LEU A 187 -3.21 -10.74 -21.06
CA LEU A 187 -4.04 -11.65 -21.87
C LEU A 187 -5.46 -11.73 -21.33
N ALA A 188 -5.64 -11.85 -20.02
CA ALA A 188 -6.95 -11.87 -19.38
C ALA A 188 -7.73 -10.57 -19.67
N ARG A 189 -7.09 -9.41 -19.58
CA ARG A 189 -7.71 -8.10 -19.88
C ARG A 189 -8.10 -7.96 -21.36
N PHE A 190 -7.27 -8.43 -22.29
CA PHE A 190 -7.61 -8.44 -23.70
C PHE A 190 -8.81 -9.35 -23.99
N ALA A 191 -8.84 -10.55 -23.40
CA ALA A 191 -9.96 -11.47 -23.54
C ALA A 191 -11.27 -10.86 -23.00
N GLN A 192 -11.21 -10.18 -21.86
CA GLN A 192 -12.37 -9.47 -21.29
C GLN A 192 -12.91 -8.39 -22.23
N ARG A 193 -12.01 -7.57 -22.81
CA ARG A 193 -12.40 -6.50 -23.77
C ARG A 193 -13.06 -7.07 -25.01
N LEU A 194 -12.59 -8.24 -25.50
CA LEU A 194 -13.12 -8.88 -26.70
C LEU A 194 -14.47 -9.58 -26.45
N THR A 195 -14.67 -10.15 -25.27
CA THR A 195 -15.85 -10.96 -24.95
C THR A 195 -16.98 -10.15 -24.29
N GLY A 196 -16.71 -8.92 -23.84
CA GLY A 196 -17.66 -8.11 -23.05
C GLY A 196 -18.06 -8.76 -21.72
N ARG A 197 -17.36 -9.83 -21.31
CA ARG A 197 -17.64 -10.56 -20.07
C ARG A 197 -16.71 -10.06 -18.96
N THR A 198 -17.30 -9.54 -17.90
CA THR A 198 -16.62 -9.46 -16.61
C THR A 198 -16.36 -10.88 -16.12
N THR A 199 -15.10 -11.27 -15.94
CA THR A 199 -14.80 -12.58 -15.36
C THR A 199 -15.11 -12.55 -13.87
N ALA A 200 -15.52 -13.71 -13.32
CA ALA A 200 -15.78 -13.91 -11.90
C ALA A 200 -14.54 -13.57 -11.00
N ALA A 201 -13.38 -13.38 -11.61
CA ALA A 201 -12.17 -12.89 -10.94
C ALA A 201 -12.22 -11.36 -10.63
N ASP A 202 -13.01 -10.59 -11.41
CA ASP A 202 -13.22 -9.15 -11.15
C ASP A 202 -14.32 -8.89 -10.11
N SER A 203 -15.17 -9.87 -9.86
CA SER A 203 -16.26 -9.80 -8.85
C SER A 203 -15.87 -10.41 -7.50
N ARG A 204 -14.70 -11.04 -7.40
CA ARG A 204 -14.15 -11.47 -6.12
C ARG A 204 -13.11 -10.45 -5.68
N PRO A 205 -13.21 -9.92 -4.45
CA PRO A 205 -12.11 -9.14 -3.90
C PRO A 205 -10.86 -10.03 -3.95
N VAL A 206 -9.81 -9.49 -4.54
CA VAL A 206 -8.49 -10.13 -4.56
C VAL A 206 -7.92 -10.10 -3.17
#